data_002d83923f7b3ebfc2fcf2f4e85ed2f9
#
_entry.id   002d83923f7b3ebfc2fcf2f4e85ed2f9
#
_cell.length_a   1.000
_cell.length_b   1.000
_cell.length_c   1.000
_cell.angle_alpha   90.00
_cell.angle_beta   90.00
_cell.angle_gamma   90.00
#
_symmetry.space_group_name_H-M   'P 1'
#
loop_
_entity.id
_entity.type
_entity.pdbx_description
1 polymer ?
#
loop_
_entity_poly.entity_id
_entity_poly.type
_entity_poly.pdbx_seq_one_letter_code
_entity_poly.pdbx_strand_id
1 'polypeptide(L)'
;MSTDSTDRRLRLAAIVLAVVGLGVAAYLTYVHYEGLRPVCGLGGDCEKVQSSEWSKLAGVPVALLGLLAYASILVALLVRREEALIAAALIALVGFGFSAYLTYRELFTIDAICPWCVASATIMTLLALATTARLVRTPRAIEVRYPT
;
A
#
# COMPACT_ATOMS: atom_id res chain seq x y z
N MET A 1 -10.74 15.54 23.38
CA MET A 1 -11.89 14.89 22.70
C MET A 1 -11.80 14.94 21.18
N SER A 2 -11.37 16.03 20.55
CA SER A 2 -11.23 16.11 19.07
C SER A 2 -10.10 15.25 18.47
N THR A 3 -9.00 15.10 19.18
CA THR A 3 -7.85 14.27 18.72
C THR A 3 -8.18 12.79 18.67
N ASP A 4 -8.95 12.28 19.62
CA ASP A 4 -9.34 10.88 19.71
C ASP A 4 -10.32 10.49 18.58
N SER A 5 -11.30 11.35 18.28
CA SER A 5 -12.23 11.13 17.18
C SER A 5 -11.54 11.18 15.80
N THR A 6 -10.54 12.05 15.63
CA THR A 6 -9.76 12.15 14.41
C THR A 6 -8.87 10.92 14.21
N ASP A 7 -8.20 10.45 15.26
CA ASP A 7 -7.40 9.24 15.20
C ASP A 7 -8.25 8.01 14.83
N ARG A 8 -9.43 7.89 15.44
CA ARG A 8 -10.38 6.82 15.12
C ARG A 8 -10.79 6.86 13.64
N ARG A 9 -11.09 8.05 13.11
CA ARG A 9 -11.45 8.21 11.68
C ARG A 9 -10.30 7.84 10.76
N LEU A 10 -9.09 8.30 11.06
CA LEU A 10 -7.89 7.96 10.28
C LEU A 10 -7.61 6.45 10.32
N ARG A 11 -7.78 5.83 11.47
CA ARG A 11 -7.62 4.38 11.60
C ARG A 11 -8.64 3.62 10.76
N LEU A 12 -9.91 3.99 10.83
CA LEU A 12 -10.98 3.36 10.03
C LEU A 12 -10.73 3.56 8.54
N ALA A 13 -10.37 4.77 8.12
CA ALA A 13 -10.01 5.06 6.73
C ALA A 13 -8.82 4.22 6.26
N ALA A 14 -7.78 4.09 7.08
CA ALA A 14 -6.61 3.26 6.77
C ALA A 14 -6.99 1.77 6.66
N ILE A 15 -7.85 1.25 7.53
CA ILE A 15 -8.34 -0.13 7.45
C ILE A 15 -9.10 -0.36 6.14
N VAL A 16 -10.02 0.54 5.78
CA VAL A 16 -10.78 0.45 4.53
C VAL A 16 -9.84 0.49 3.31
N LEU A 17 -8.89 1.41 3.31
CA LEU A 17 -7.88 1.50 2.24
C LEU A 17 -7.03 0.23 2.14
N ALA A 18 -6.61 -0.33 3.26
CA ALA A 18 -5.84 -1.58 3.29
C ALA A 18 -6.64 -2.76 2.74
N VAL A 19 -7.92 -2.86 3.08
CA VAL A 19 -8.82 -3.90 2.56
C VAL A 19 -9.02 -3.76 1.05
N VAL A 20 -9.26 -2.55 0.56
CA VAL A 20 -9.40 -2.29 -0.88
C VAL A 20 -8.10 -2.60 -1.62
N GLY A 21 -6.96 -2.14 -1.09
CA GLY A 21 -5.63 -2.43 -1.65
C GLY A 21 -5.32 -3.92 -1.68
N LEU A 22 -5.69 -4.64 -0.62
CA LEU A 22 -5.56 -6.08 -0.54
C LEU A 22 -6.38 -6.78 -1.65
N GLY A 23 -7.60 -6.32 -1.88
CA GLY A 23 -8.47 -6.84 -2.97
C GLY A 23 -7.85 -6.61 -4.34
N VAL A 24 -7.34 -5.41 -4.61
CA VAL A 24 -6.66 -5.08 -5.87
C VAL A 24 -5.42 -5.97 -6.09
N ALA A 25 -4.57 -6.07 -5.07
CA ALA A 25 -3.36 -6.89 -5.13
C ALA A 25 -3.67 -8.39 -5.27
N ALA A 26 -4.71 -8.88 -4.59
CA ALA A 26 -5.17 -10.26 -4.70
C ALA A 26 -5.66 -10.57 -6.13
N TYR A 27 -6.44 -9.67 -6.71
CA TYR A 27 -6.92 -9.80 -8.08
C TYR A 27 -5.77 -9.87 -9.08
N LEU A 28 -4.82 -8.95 -9.01
CA LEU A 28 -3.66 -8.93 -9.91
C LEU A 28 -2.75 -10.14 -9.72
N THR A 29 -2.58 -10.61 -8.50
CA THR A 29 -1.82 -11.83 -8.20
C THR A 29 -2.50 -13.06 -8.81
N TYR A 30 -3.81 -13.18 -8.63
CA TYR A 30 -4.61 -14.26 -9.21
C TYR A 30 -4.49 -14.29 -10.74
N VAL A 31 -4.72 -13.14 -11.40
CA VAL A 31 -4.63 -12.98 -12.85
C VAL A 31 -3.23 -13.37 -13.36
N HIS A 32 -2.19 -12.97 -12.61
CA HIS A 32 -0.81 -13.29 -12.99
C HIS A 32 -0.52 -14.80 -12.97
N TYR A 33 -0.93 -15.51 -11.91
CA TYR A 33 -0.66 -16.95 -11.78
C TYR A 33 -1.54 -17.81 -12.69
N GLU A 34 -2.76 -17.38 -12.99
CA GLU A 34 -3.65 -18.07 -13.92
C GLU A 34 -3.33 -17.78 -15.40
N GLY A 35 -2.38 -16.89 -15.67
CA GLY A 35 -2.04 -16.49 -17.04
C GLY A 35 -3.17 -15.79 -17.77
N LEU A 36 -4.09 -15.19 -17.02
CA LEU A 36 -5.23 -14.44 -17.55
C LEU A 36 -4.82 -13.01 -17.89
N ARG A 37 -5.63 -12.36 -18.73
CA ARG A 37 -5.48 -10.94 -18.99
C ARG A 37 -6.28 -10.13 -17.97
N PRO A 38 -5.68 -9.15 -17.29
CA PRO A 38 -6.44 -8.30 -16.40
C PRO A 38 -7.51 -7.51 -17.16
N VAL A 39 -8.69 -7.38 -16.57
CA VAL A 39 -9.75 -6.55 -17.13
C VAL A 39 -9.35 -5.09 -16.98
N CYS A 40 -8.96 -4.48 -18.09
CA CYS A 40 -8.52 -3.10 -18.15
C CYS A 40 -9.62 -2.24 -18.77
N GLY A 41 -10.43 -1.59 -17.93
CA GLY A 41 -11.34 -0.56 -18.38
C GLY A 41 -10.60 0.74 -18.72
N LEU A 42 -11.24 1.65 -19.46
CA LEU A 42 -10.74 3.00 -19.73
C LEU A 42 -9.47 3.09 -20.60
N GLY A 43 -9.21 2.10 -21.46
CA GLY A 43 -8.14 2.19 -22.47
C GLY A 43 -6.73 2.06 -21.96
N GLY A 44 -6.52 1.45 -20.79
CA GLY A 44 -5.18 1.17 -20.27
C GLY A 44 -4.59 -0.11 -20.87
N ASP A 45 -3.25 -0.20 -20.83
CA ASP A 45 -2.47 -1.35 -21.30
C ASP A 45 -1.98 -2.21 -20.12
N CYS A 46 -2.90 -2.74 -19.32
CA CYS A 46 -2.59 -3.56 -18.15
C CYS A 46 -1.74 -4.79 -18.52
N GLU A 47 -2.02 -5.41 -19.66
CA GLU A 47 -1.27 -6.58 -20.13
C GLU A 47 0.19 -6.23 -20.38
N LYS A 48 0.45 -5.10 -21.05
CA LYS A 48 1.82 -4.63 -21.34
C LYS A 48 2.62 -4.37 -20.06
N VAL A 49 1.99 -3.74 -19.06
CA VAL A 49 2.62 -3.47 -17.77
C VAL A 49 2.85 -4.77 -16.99
N GLN A 50 1.85 -5.66 -16.92
CA GLN A 50 1.93 -6.91 -16.17
C GLN A 50 2.88 -7.94 -16.80
N SER A 51 3.11 -7.89 -18.11
CA SER A 51 4.07 -8.76 -18.81
C SER A 51 5.48 -8.18 -18.87
N SER A 52 5.67 -6.94 -18.45
CA SER A 52 6.99 -6.30 -18.46
C SER A 52 7.96 -6.92 -17.44
N GLU A 53 9.26 -6.73 -17.67
CA GLU A 53 10.30 -7.14 -16.71
C GLU A 53 10.11 -6.49 -15.32
N TRP A 54 9.52 -5.30 -15.30
CA TRP A 54 9.26 -4.52 -14.09
C TRP A 54 8.09 -5.06 -13.24
N SER A 55 7.28 -5.96 -13.80
CA SER A 55 6.20 -6.65 -13.06
C SER A 55 6.72 -7.69 -12.07
N LYS A 56 8.01 -8.00 -12.13
CA LYS A 56 8.67 -8.97 -11.25
C LYS A 56 9.90 -8.35 -10.61
N LEU A 57 10.06 -8.61 -9.33
CA LEU A 57 11.26 -8.26 -8.58
C LEU A 57 11.95 -9.56 -8.12
N ALA A 58 13.14 -9.82 -8.61
CA ALA A 58 13.88 -11.07 -8.33
C ALA A 58 13.07 -12.35 -8.63
N GLY A 59 12.24 -12.33 -9.68
CA GLY A 59 11.39 -13.45 -10.07
C GLY A 59 10.03 -13.51 -9.34
N VAL A 60 9.80 -12.65 -8.34
CA VAL A 60 8.53 -12.59 -7.60
C VAL A 60 7.64 -11.52 -8.22
N PRO A 61 6.36 -11.83 -8.52
CA PRO A 61 5.43 -10.82 -9.01
C PRO A 61 5.25 -9.67 -8.02
N VAL A 62 5.32 -8.43 -8.51
CA VAL A 62 5.13 -7.22 -7.70
C VAL A 62 3.74 -7.21 -7.04
N ALA A 63 2.72 -7.75 -7.74
CA ALA A 63 1.38 -7.89 -7.19
C ALA A 63 1.36 -8.73 -5.90
N LEU A 64 2.16 -9.80 -5.83
CA LEU A 64 2.28 -10.64 -4.62
C LEU A 64 2.97 -9.87 -3.49
N LEU A 65 4.00 -9.09 -3.79
CA LEU A 65 4.65 -8.22 -2.79
C LEU A 65 3.66 -7.19 -2.24
N GLY A 66 2.83 -6.59 -3.11
CA GLY A 66 1.76 -5.69 -2.72
C GLY A 66 0.73 -6.37 -1.83
N LEU A 67 0.34 -7.60 -2.18
CA LEU A 67 -0.60 -8.42 -1.38
C LEU A 67 -0.08 -8.62 0.04
N LEU A 68 1.18 -9.00 0.19
CA LEU A 68 1.82 -9.20 1.50
C LEU A 68 1.94 -7.88 2.28
N ALA A 69 2.27 -6.79 1.60
CA ALA A 69 2.36 -5.47 2.23
C ALA A 69 0.99 -5.01 2.76
N TYR A 70 -0.07 -5.09 1.96
CA TYR A 70 -1.42 -4.72 2.40
C TYR A 70 -1.94 -5.61 3.53
N ALA A 71 -1.69 -6.91 3.46
CA ALA A 71 -2.04 -7.86 4.54
C ALA A 71 -1.32 -7.50 5.85
N SER A 72 -0.02 -7.21 5.78
CA SER A 72 0.80 -6.82 6.94
C SER A 72 0.33 -5.50 7.54
N ILE A 73 0.04 -4.49 6.71
CA ILE A 73 -0.50 -3.21 7.16
C ILE A 73 -1.86 -3.40 7.83
N LEU A 74 -2.73 -4.21 7.24
CA LEU A 74 -4.07 -4.48 7.80
C LEU A 74 -3.97 -5.14 9.18
N VAL A 75 -3.15 -6.18 9.33
CA VAL A 75 -2.92 -6.84 10.61
C VAL A 75 -2.37 -5.84 11.64
N ALA A 76 -1.39 -5.04 11.26
CA ALA A 76 -0.79 -4.03 12.13
C ALA A 76 -1.81 -2.96 12.57
N LEU A 77 -2.74 -2.57 11.69
CA LEU A 77 -3.79 -1.61 12.01
C LEU A 77 -4.87 -2.19 12.95
N LEU A 78 -5.10 -3.50 12.89
CA LEU A 78 -6.03 -4.19 13.79
C LEU A 78 -5.44 -4.33 15.20
N VAL A 79 -4.13 -4.47 15.31
CA VAL A 79 -3.43 -4.50 16.60
C VAL A 79 -3.29 -3.07 17.15
N ARG A 80 -3.80 -2.84 18.35
CA ARG A 80 -3.80 -1.51 19.01
C ARG A 80 -2.52 -1.29 19.82
N ARG A 81 -1.35 -1.38 19.17
CA ARG A 81 -0.04 -1.14 19.79
C ARG A 81 0.72 -0.10 18.98
N GLU A 82 1.51 0.69 19.66
CA GLU A 82 2.36 1.71 19.03
C GLU A 82 3.37 1.07 18.06
N GLU A 83 3.99 -0.04 18.48
CA GLU A 83 4.94 -0.79 17.66
C GLU A 83 4.31 -1.27 16.34
N ALA A 84 3.05 -1.72 16.39
CA ALA A 84 2.31 -2.12 15.21
C ALA A 84 2.02 -0.93 14.28
N LEU A 85 1.72 0.24 14.83
CA LEU A 85 1.52 1.46 14.06
C LEU A 85 2.83 1.91 13.38
N ILE A 86 3.95 1.82 14.07
CA ILE A 86 5.28 2.10 13.50
C ILE A 86 5.55 1.13 12.34
N ALA A 87 5.31 -0.16 12.53
CA ALA A 87 5.47 -1.16 11.48
C ALA A 87 4.58 -0.86 10.26
N ALA A 88 3.31 -0.52 10.49
CA ALA A 88 2.39 -0.14 9.41
C ALA A 88 2.88 1.08 8.64
N ALA A 89 3.35 2.12 9.34
CA ALA A 89 3.88 3.33 8.73
C ALA A 89 5.14 3.04 7.90
N LEU A 90 6.06 2.24 8.42
CA LEU A 90 7.29 1.86 7.70
C LEU A 90 6.97 1.06 6.44
N ILE A 91 6.10 0.05 6.52
CA ILE A 91 5.69 -0.76 5.36
C ILE A 91 5.00 0.13 4.32
N ALA A 92 4.12 1.03 4.76
CA ALA A 92 3.41 1.94 3.87
C ALA A 92 4.36 2.94 3.18
N LEU A 93 5.36 3.46 3.89
CA LEU A 93 6.36 4.37 3.32
C LEU A 93 7.26 3.66 2.30
N VAL A 94 7.72 2.45 2.60
CA VAL A 94 8.49 1.62 1.65
C VAL A 94 7.62 1.30 0.44
N GLY A 95 6.38 0.90 0.66
CA GLY A 95 5.42 0.62 -0.40
C GLY A 95 5.12 1.85 -1.27
N PHE A 96 5.01 3.03 -0.66
CA PHE A 96 4.87 4.31 -1.38
C PHE A 96 6.07 4.57 -2.29
N GLY A 97 7.29 4.47 -1.76
CA GLY A 97 8.51 4.68 -2.54
C GLY A 97 8.62 3.72 -3.72
N PHE A 98 8.29 2.45 -3.48
CA PHE A 98 8.27 1.43 -4.52
C PHE A 98 7.18 1.67 -5.57
N SER A 99 5.98 2.07 -5.14
CA SER A 99 4.89 2.44 -6.05
C SER A 99 5.24 3.65 -6.92
N ALA A 100 5.88 4.65 -6.34
CA ALA A 100 6.36 5.82 -7.08
C ALA A 100 7.40 5.43 -8.14
N TYR A 101 8.32 4.53 -7.77
CA TYR A 101 9.32 4.00 -8.71
C TYR A 101 8.65 3.24 -9.86
N LEU A 102 7.69 2.36 -9.59
CA LEU A 102 6.99 1.60 -10.62
C LEU A 102 6.16 2.53 -11.54
N THR A 103 5.47 3.52 -10.96
CA THR A 103 4.72 4.51 -11.75
C THR A 103 5.64 5.29 -12.68
N TYR A 104 6.82 5.66 -12.20
CA TYR A 104 7.86 6.27 -13.05
C TYR A 104 8.23 5.35 -14.22
N ARG A 105 8.41 4.05 -13.97
CA ARG A 105 8.71 3.06 -15.02
C ARG A 105 7.57 2.90 -16.02
N GLU A 106 6.33 2.91 -15.57
CA GLU A 106 5.16 2.85 -16.45
C GLU A 106 5.14 4.03 -17.42
N LEU A 107 5.39 5.24 -16.93
CA LEU A 107 5.31 6.47 -17.71
C LEU A 107 6.48 6.67 -18.67
N PHE A 108 7.71 6.34 -18.25
CA PHE A 108 8.93 6.71 -18.97
C PHE A 108 9.70 5.55 -19.61
N THR A 109 9.38 4.31 -19.25
CA THR A 109 10.10 3.14 -19.77
C THR A 109 9.19 2.19 -20.55
N ILE A 110 7.97 1.96 -20.02
CA ILE A 110 7.03 1.02 -20.61
C ILE A 110 6.10 1.76 -21.60
N ASP A 111 5.89 3.06 -21.42
CA ASP A 111 4.93 3.90 -22.16
C ASP A 111 3.52 3.28 -22.16
N ALA A 112 3.11 2.76 -21.02
CA ALA A 112 1.81 2.15 -20.81
C ALA A 112 1.34 2.42 -19.38
N ILE A 113 0.05 2.59 -19.19
CA ILE A 113 -0.57 2.85 -17.88
C ILE A 113 -1.49 1.69 -17.53
N CYS A 114 -1.30 1.14 -16.34
CA CYS A 114 -2.18 0.14 -15.74
C CYS A 114 -3.07 0.82 -14.71
N PRO A 115 -4.39 0.97 -14.94
CA PRO A 115 -5.30 1.60 -13.98
C PRO A 115 -5.31 0.92 -12.61
N TRP A 116 -5.17 -0.39 -12.56
CA TRP A 116 -5.07 -1.15 -11.30
C TRP A 116 -3.81 -0.81 -10.51
N CYS A 117 -2.68 -0.63 -11.21
CA CYS A 117 -1.42 -0.24 -10.60
C CYS A 117 -1.47 1.19 -10.07
N VAL A 118 -2.07 2.11 -10.83
CA VAL A 118 -2.30 3.50 -10.41
C VAL A 118 -3.23 3.55 -9.19
N ALA A 119 -4.30 2.77 -9.19
CA ALA A 119 -5.20 2.66 -8.03
C ALA A 119 -4.46 2.16 -6.79
N SER A 120 -3.65 1.11 -6.93
CA SER A 120 -2.82 0.59 -5.84
C SER A 120 -1.80 1.61 -5.35
N ALA A 121 -1.13 2.33 -6.24
CA ALA A 121 -0.19 3.39 -5.90
C ALA A 121 -0.87 4.54 -5.12
N THR A 122 -2.07 4.92 -5.53
CA THR A 122 -2.88 5.93 -4.84
C THR A 122 -3.26 5.47 -3.43
N ILE A 123 -3.75 4.23 -3.30
CA ILE A 123 -4.10 3.63 -2.01
C ILE A 123 -2.89 3.59 -1.08
N MET A 124 -1.75 3.15 -1.58
CA MET A 124 -0.51 3.08 -0.79
C MET A 124 -0.04 4.46 -0.33
N THR A 125 -0.17 5.49 -1.18
CA THR A 125 0.13 6.88 -0.83
C THR A 125 -0.77 7.36 0.31
N LEU A 126 -2.08 7.12 0.21
CA LEU A 126 -3.04 7.50 1.25
C LEU A 126 -2.79 6.74 2.56
N LEU A 127 -2.41 5.46 2.49
CA LEU A 127 -2.01 4.67 3.67
C LEU A 127 -0.76 5.23 4.32
N ALA A 128 0.25 5.59 3.54
CA ALA A 128 1.48 6.21 4.05
C ALA A 128 1.17 7.53 4.77
N LEU A 129 0.32 8.37 4.18
CA LEU A 129 -0.11 9.63 4.80
C LEU A 129 -0.92 9.40 6.09
N ALA A 130 -1.89 8.49 6.06
CA ALA A 130 -2.76 8.21 7.21
C ALA A 130 -1.98 7.61 8.39
N THR A 131 -1.12 6.63 8.13
CA THR A 131 -0.33 5.97 9.19
C THR A 131 0.73 6.91 9.76
N THR A 132 1.41 7.68 8.94
CA THR A 132 2.38 8.68 9.38
C THR A 132 1.71 9.80 10.17
N ALA A 133 0.55 10.30 9.71
CA ALA A 133 -0.22 11.32 10.43
C ALA A 133 -0.65 10.83 11.82
N ARG A 134 -1.08 9.58 11.93
CA ARG A 134 -1.42 8.96 13.21
C ARG A 134 -0.20 8.84 14.12
N LEU A 135 0.93 8.38 13.57
CA LEU A 135 2.18 8.21 14.32
C LEU A 135 2.68 9.53 14.90
N VAL A 136 2.62 10.61 14.11
CA VAL A 136 3.06 11.95 14.56
C VAL A 136 2.11 12.51 15.64
N ARG A 137 0.82 12.18 15.57
CA ARG A 137 -0.18 12.67 16.54
C ARG A 137 -0.22 11.85 17.85
N THR A 138 0.26 10.62 17.83
CA THR A 138 0.36 9.81 19.05
C THR A 138 1.44 10.44 19.93
N PRO A 139 1.10 10.98 21.13
CA PRO A 139 2.11 11.51 22.03
C PRO A 139 3.11 10.39 22.33
N ARG A 140 4.38 10.68 22.16
CA ARG A 140 5.44 9.71 22.37
C ARG A 140 5.38 9.18 23.80
N ALA A 141 4.86 7.99 23.98
CA ALA A 141 4.96 7.25 25.24
C ALA A 141 6.42 6.97 25.64
N ILE A 142 7.37 7.27 24.74
CA ILE A 142 8.82 7.13 24.98
C ILE A 142 9.31 8.12 26.03
N GLU A 143 8.71 9.29 26.16
CA GLU A 143 9.15 10.34 27.10
C GLU A 143 8.78 10.04 28.57
N VAL A 144 7.78 9.18 28.76
CA VAL A 144 7.33 8.80 30.12
C VAL A 144 8.13 7.64 30.72
N ARG A 145 8.94 6.94 29.92
CA ARG A 145 9.65 5.74 30.37
C ARG A 145 11.04 6.02 30.97
N TYR A 146 11.52 7.26 30.91
CA TYR A 146 12.75 7.68 31.57
C TYR A 146 12.50 8.96 32.39
N PRO A 147 11.97 8.84 33.63
CA PRO A 147 12.09 9.95 34.56
C PRO A 147 13.57 10.04 34.94
N THR A 148 14.22 11.12 34.56
CA THR A 148 15.53 11.51 35.10
C THR A 148 15.43 11.76 36.58
#